data_150a038193f4210a46448bb12139f1af
#
_entry.id   150a038193f4210a46448bb12139f1af
#
_cell.length_a   1.000
_cell.length_b   1.000
_cell.length_c   1.000
_cell.angle_alpha   90.00
_cell.angle_beta   90.00
_cell.angle_gamma   90.00
#
_symmetry.space_group_name_H-M   'P 1'
#
loop_
_entity.id
_entity.type
_entity.pdbx_description
1 polymer ?
#
loop_
_entity_poly.entity_id
_entity_poly.type
_entity_poly.pdbx_seq_one_letter_code
_entity_poly.pdbx_strand_id
1 'polypeptide(L)'
;VDVFCGVGGLTYGLEKSKIKVVAGIDLDESCKFAYEKNNNAEFIHKSVTEITGNDINPFFQNADIKVLVGCAPCQPFSKYQKSKKKHKDWGLLYEFLRLIKEVNPDIVSMENVPNLEKETIFNDFLEELKKEGYFITYKIQNSAECGVPQKRNRLLLLASKFGMIDFIQKEYKKITLKEAIGKLPIISAGIKINLKDYIHISSELTPINLMRIKNSKPGGTWEDWPEELLPNCYKKESGKTYKSVYGRMEWDKPSPTLTTQFYNYGTGRYGHPVQNRAISLREGAI
;
A
#
# COMPACT_ATOMS: atom_id res chain seq x y z
N VAL A 1 -13.81 13.42 -2.80
CA VAL A 1 -14.31 12.10 -2.38
C VAL A 1 -13.25 11.04 -2.68
N ASP A 2 -13.03 10.09 -1.76
CA ASP A 2 -12.05 8.99 -1.88
C ASP A 2 -12.79 7.67 -2.10
N VAL A 3 -12.59 7.05 -3.26
CA VAL A 3 -13.22 5.78 -3.65
C VAL A 3 -12.22 4.64 -3.43
N PHE A 4 -12.68 3.54 -2.84
CA PHE A 4 -11.83 2.45 -2.31
C PHE A 4 -10.92 2.94 -1.17
N CYS A 5 -11.49 3.70 -0.26
CA CYS A 5 -10.74 4.44 0.74
C CYS A 5 -10.06 3.57 1.80
N GLY A 6 -10.52 2.32 1.99
CA GLY A 6 -10.02 1.44 3.05
C GLY A 6 -10.04 2.12 4.41
N VAL A 7 -8.97 2.01 5.16
CA VAL A 7 -8.80 2.68 6.47
C VAL A 7 -8.44 4.18 6.37
N GLY A 8 -8.45 4.78 5.18
CA GLY A 8 -8.32 6.22 4.97
C GLY A 8 -6.90 6.76 4.84
N GLY A 9 -5.94 5.95 4.41
CA GLY A 9 -4.55 6.42 4.27
C GLY A 9 -4.40 7.55 3.24
N LEU A 10 -5.08 7.46 2.09
CA LEU A 10 -5.07 8.52 1.07
C LEU A 10 -5.81 9.76 1.57
N THR A 11 -7.00 9.58 2.15
CA THR A 11 -7.78 10.65 2.80
C THR A 11 -6.93 11.42 3.82
N TYR A 12 -6.24 10.72 4.71
CA TYR A 12 -5.35 11.34 5.71
C TYR A 12 -4.24 12.17 5.05
N GLY A 13 -3.62 11.66 4.00
CA GLY A 13 -2.59 12.38 3.25
C GLY A 13 -3.12 13.66 2.59
N LEU A 14 -4.31 13.61 2.00
CA LEU A 14 -4.99 14.76 1.40
C LEU A 14 -5.32 15.83 2.46
N GLU A 15 -5.91 15.43 3.59
CA GLU A 15 -6.22 16.37 4.69
C GLU A 15 -4.96 17.02 5.28
N LYS A 16 -3.86 16.26 5.45
CA LYS A 16 -2.56 16.82 5.83
C LYS A 16 -2.02 17.83 4.81
N SER A 17 -2.38 17.67 3.56
CA SER A 17 -2.05 18.59 2.48
C SER A 17 -3.07 19.73 2.33
N LYS A 18 -3.98 19.89 3.30
CA LYS A 18 -5.05 20.91 3.35
C LYS A 18 -6.10 20.77 2.23
N ILE A 19 -6.23 19.58 1.67
CA ILE A 19 -7.31 19.23 0.74
C ILE A 19 -8.43 18.62 1.57
N LYS A 20 -9.59 19.26 1.59
CA LYS A 20 -10.75 18.76 2.33
C LYS A 20 -11.30 17.51 1.67
N VAL A 21 -11.35 16.40 2.39
CA VAL A 21 -12.06 15.20 1.99
C VAL A 21 -13.41 15.19 2.72
N VAL A 22 -14.48 14.92 2.01
CA VAL A 22 -15.85 14.97 2.57
C VAL A 22 -16.44 13.58 2.79
N ALA A 23 -16.03 12.59 1.98
CA ALA A 23 -16.47 11.21 2.12
C ALA A 23 -15.42 10.23 1.59
N GLY A 24 -15.39 9.05 2.20
CA GLY A 24 -14.68 7.86 1.69
C GLY A 24 -15.65 6.70 1.51
N ILE A 25 -15.50 5.98 0.42
CA ILE A 25 -16.38 4.87 0.02
C ILE A 25 -15.58 3.58 0.02
N ASP A 26 -16.03 2.58 0.75
CA ASP A 26 -15.45 1.24 0.72
C ASP A 26 -16.48 0.15 1.00
N LEU A 27 -16.25 -1.05 0.49
CA LEU A 27 -17.09 -2.23 0.72
C LEU A 27 -16.81 -2.90 2.08
N ASP A 28 -15.61 -2.71 2.63
CA ASP A 28 -15.20 -3.35 3.88
C ASP A 28 -15.59 -2.48 5.08
N GLU A 29 -16.70 -2.85 5.73
CA GLU A 29 -17.20 -2.16 6.92
C GLU A 29 -16.19 -2.13 8.07
N SER A 30 -15.27 -3.10 8.15
CA SER A 30 -14.26 -3.14 9.19
C SER A 30 -13.30 -1.95 9.15
N CYS A 31 -13.20 -1.27 8.00
CA CYS A 31 -12.40 -0.06 7.82
C CYS A 31 -13.01 1.19 8.48
N LYS A 32 -14.34 1.21 8.70
CA LYS A 32 -15.11 2.40 9.14
C LYS A 32 -14.54 3.03 10.39
N PHE A 33 -14.34 2.25 11.46
CA PHE A 33 -13.82 2.77 12.71
C PHE A 33 -12.47 3.49 12.55
N ALA A 34 -11.54 2.85 11.85
CA ALA A 34 -10.22 3.43 11.63
C ALA A 34 -10.29 4.66 10.70
N TYR A 35 -11.14 4.61 9.68
CA TYR A 35 -11.35 5.72 8.76
C TYR A 35 -11.86 6.97 9.49
N GLU A 36 -13.00 6.87 10.16
CA GLU A 36 -13.66 8.00 10.86
C GLU A 36 -12.87 8.50 12.08
N LYS A 37 -12.07 7.62 12.71
CA LYS A 37 -11.25 8.00 13.87
C LYS A 37 -10.03 8.83 13.49
N ASN A 38 -9.51 8.64 12.29
CA ASN A 38 -8.26 9.27 11.83
C ASN A 38 -8.48 10.38 10.79
N ASN A 39 -9.68 10.52 10.24
CA ASN A 39 -10.01 11.51 9.21
C ASN A 39 -11.28 12.29 9.61
N ASN A 40 -11.47 13.47 9.00
CA ASN A 40 -12.65 14.31 9.22
C ASN A 40 -13.72 14.12 8.12
N ALA A 41 -13.77 12.95 7.51
CA ALA A 41 -14.63 12.61 6.39
C ALA A 41 -15.60 11.49 6.78
N GLU A 42 -16.79 11.48 6.19
CA GLU A 42 -17.79 10.44 6.40
C GLU A 42 -17.36 9.13 5.71
N PHE A 43 -17.58 7.97 6.36
CA PHE A 43 -17.39 6.66 5.76
C PHE A 43 -18.70 6.14 5.20
N ILE A 44 -18.74 5.85 3.90
CA ILE A 44 -19.88 5.28 3.20
C ILE A 44 -19.61 3.80 2.96
N HIS A 45 -20.31 2.93 3.70
CA HIS A 45 -20.27 1.49 3.49
C HIS A 45 -21.13 1.11 2.28
N LYS A 46 -20.53 1.10 1.10
CA LYS A 46 -21.23 0.73 -0.15
C LYS A 46 -20.24 0.19 -1.17
N SER A 47 -20.70 -0.78 -1.96
CA SER A 47 -19.92 -1.25 -3.11
C SER A 47 -19.83 -0.17 -4.18
N VAL A 48 -18.66 -0.03 -4.80
CA VAL A 48 -18.48 0.85 -5.94
C VAL A 48 -19.38 0.49 -7.13
N THR A 49 -19.78 -0.76 -7.23
CA THR A 49 -20.71 -1.25 -8.28
C THR A 49 -22.17 -0.85 -8.03
N GLU A 50 -22.51 -0.41 -6.81
CA GLU A 50 -23.86 -0.05 -6.39
C GLU A 50 -24.02 1.46 -6.20
N ILE A 51 -22.94 2.18 -5.94
CA ILE A 51 -22.95 3.62 -5.77
C ILE A 51 -22.99 4.31 -7.14
N THR A 52 -23.71 5.43 -7.23
CA THR A 52 -23.88 6.20 -8.44
C THR A 52 -23.38 7.64 -8.29
N GLY A 53 -23.24 8.37 -9.39
CA GLY A 53 -22.92 9.79 -9.36
C GLY A 53 -23.96 10.61 -8.58
N ASN A 54 -25.24 10.19 -8.57
CA ASN A 54 -26.28 10.88 -7.78
C ASN A 54 -26.07 10.71 -6.27
N ASP A 55 -25.48 9.61 -5.83
CA ASP A 55 -25.12 9.40 -4.41
C ASP A 55 -23.90 10.26 -4.01
N ILE A 56 -22.99 10.53 -4.94
CA ILE A 56 -21.73 11.24 -4.69
C ILE A 56 -21.86 12.76 -4.87
N ASN A 57 -22.61 13.21 -5.85
CA ASN A 57 -22.74 14.64 -6.19
C ASN A 57 -23.20 15.54 -5.02
N PRO A 58 -24.08 15.09 -4.11
CA PRO A 58 -24.46 15.91 -2.94
C PRO A 58 -23.27 16.33 -2.07
N PHE A 59 -22.22 15.53 -1.99
CA PHE A 59 -21.01 15.88 -1.23
C PHE A 59 -20.21 17.02 -1.83
N PHE A 60 -20.47 17.39 -3.09
CA PHE A 60 -19.79 18.46 -3.80
C PHE A 60 -20.59 19.77 -3.92
N GLN A 61 -21.77 19.88 -3.28
CA GLN A 61 -22.68 21.04 -3.43
C GLN A 61 -22.04 22.40 -3.17
N ASN A 62 -21.04 22.46 -2.29
CA ASN A 62 -20.35 23.70 -1.93
C ASN A 62 -18.86 23.67 -2.30
N ALA A 63 -18.48 22.87 -3.28
CA ALA A 63 -17.10 22.75 -3.71
C ALA A 63 -16.83 23.63 -4.94
N ASP A 64 -15.83 24.50 -4.86
CA ASP A 64 -15.33 25.26 -6.01
C ASP A 64 -14.66 24.34 -7.02
N ILE A 65 -14.00 23.28 -6.56
CA ILE A 65 -13.31 22.26 -7.36
C ILE A 65 -13.69 20.88 -6.84
N LYS A 66 -14.22 20.05 -7.74
CA LYS A 66 -14.57 18.66 -7.44
C LYS A 66 -13.37 17.75 -7.70
N VAL A 67 -12.92 17.07 -6.65
CA VAL A 67 -11.81 16.10 -6.76
C VAL A 67 -12.31 14.71 -6.43
N LEU A 68 -12.16 13.76 -7.34
CA LEU A 68 -12.45 12.34 -7.13
C LEU A 68 -11.14 11.58 -7.16
N VAL A 69 -10.85 10.87 -6.06
CA VAL A 69 -9.64 10.07 -5.95
C VAL A 69 -9.98 8.60 -5.71
N GLY A 70 -9.09 7.69 -6.09
CA GLY A 70 -9.36 6.27 -5.87
C GLY A 70 -8.14 5.37 -6.02
N CYS A 71 -8.17 4.26 -5.28
CA CYS A 71 -7.16 3.20 -5.31
C CYS A 71 -7.84 1.87 -5.67
N ALA A 72 -8.33 1.74 -6.91
CA ALA A 72 -9.06 0.55 -7.34
C ALA A 72 -8.24 -0.74 -7.12
N PRO A 73 -8.79 -1.79 -6.46
CA PRO A 73 -8.07 -3.03 -6.24
C PRO A 73 -7.60 -3.66 -7.56
N CYS A 74 -6.31 -4.05 -7.61
CA CYS A 74 -5.69 -4.70 -8.76
C CYS A 74 -5.10 -6.06 -8.37
N GLN A 75 -5.89 -6.92 -7.75
CA GLN A 75 -5.44 -8.24 -7.30
C GLN A 75 -4.86 -9.11 -8.42
N PRO A 76 -5.36 -9.11 -9.68
CA PRO A 76 -4.78 -9.89 -10.76
C PRO A 76 -3.35 -9.50 -11.12
N PHE A 77 -2.92 -8.27 -10.84
CA PHE A 77 -1.60 -7.74 -11.19
C PHE A 77 -0.54 -7.90 -10.11
N SER A 78 -0.90 -8.47 -8.96
CA SER A 78 0.10 -8.77 -7.94
C SER A 78 0.98 -9.94 -8.40
N LYS A 79 2.31 -9.82 -8.24
CA LYS A 79 3.29 -10.86 -8.59
C LYS A 79 3.04 -12.22 -7.90
N TYR A 80 2.13 -12.25 -6.93
CA TYR A 80 1.82 -13.42 -6.11
C TYR A 80 0.68 -14.30 -6.65
N GLN A 81 -0.12 -13.81 -7.61
CA GLN A 81 -1.18 -14.62 -8.22
C GLN A 81 -0.77 -15.13 -9.60
N LYS A 82 -0.44 -16.42 -9.69
CA LYS A 82 -0.14 -17.12 -10.95
C LYS A 82 -1.38 -17.70 -11.66
N SER A 83 -2.59 -17.51 -11.12
CA SER A 83 -3.78 -18.07 -11.77
C SER A 83 -4.34 -17.12 -12.83
N LYS A 84 -4.40 -17.60 -14.08
CA LYS A 84 -5.01 -16.92 -15.25
C LYS A 84 -6.54 -16.84 -15.21
N LYS A 85 -7.20 -17.04 -14.07
CA LYS A 85 -8.64 -16.84 -13.97
C LYS A 85 -8.92 -15.34 -14.06
N LYS A 86 -9.76 -14.94 -15.03
CA LYS A 86 -10.34 -13.58 -15.09
C LYS A 86 -11.05 -13.32 -13.76
N HIS A 87 -10.42 -12.54 -12.88
CA HIS A 87 -11.01 -12.17 -11.60
C HIS A 87 -12.07 -11.09 -11.82
N LYS A 88 -13.15 -11.13 -11.03
CA LYS A 88 -14.21 -10.12 -11.01
C LYS A 88 -13.65 -8.69 -10.77
N ASP A 89 -12.50 -8.59 -10.13
CA ASP A 89 -11.87 -7.30 -9.75
C ASP A 89 -11.31 -6.49 -10.93
N TRP A 90 -11.21 -7.06 -12.13
CA TRP A 90 -10.83 -6.31 -13.35
C TRP A 90 -11.87 -5.24 -13.72
N GLY A 91 -13.13 -5.44 -13.32
CA GLY A 91 -14.20 -4.48 -13.54
C GLY A 91 -14.09 -3.22 -12.68
N LEU A 92 -13.37 -3.24 -11.56
CA LEU A 92 -13.39 -2.13 -10.60
C LEU A 92 -12.72 -0.85 -11.10
N LEU A 93 -11.73 -0.95 -12.00
CA LEU A 93 -11.18 0.23 -12.66
C LEU A 93 -12.20 0.84 -13.66
N TYR A 94 -12.99 0.01 -14.33
CA TYR A 94 -14.08 0.51 -15.18
C TYR A 94 -15.23 1.09 -14.33
N GLU A 95 -15.49 0.54 -13.14
CA GLU A 95 -16.45 1.14 -12.22
C GLU A 95 -15.97 2.52 -11.72
N PHE A 96 -14.67 2.67 -11.45
CA PHE A 96 -14.10 3.98 -11.13
C PHE A 96 -14.25 4.95 -12.32
N LEU A 97 -14.00 4.49 -13.54
CA LEU A 97 -14.22 5.28 -14.76
C LEU A 97 -15.70 5.66 -14.93
N ARG A 98 -16.64 4.74 -14.66
CA ARG A 98 -18.07 5.02 -14.67
C ARG A 98 -18.42 6.15 -13.70
N LEU A 99 -17.93 6.07 -12.46
CA LEU A 99 -18.14 7.12 -11.47
C LEU A 99 -17.50 8.45 -11.89
N ILE A 100 -16.33 8.46 -12.52
CA ILE A 100 -15.72 9.66 -13.06
C ILE A 100 -16.66 10.31 -14.10
N LYS A 101 -17.25 9.52 -14.99
CA LYS A 101 -18.21 10.03 -16.00
C LYS A 101 -19.50 10.57 -15.38
N GLU A 102 -20.06 9.87 -14.39
CA GLU A 102 -21.31 10.26 -13.73
C GLU A 102 -21.15 11.50 -12.82
N VAL A 103 -20.04 11.57 -12.08
CA VAL A 103 -19.73 12.69 -11.17
C VAL A 103 -19.19 13.90 -11.91
N ASN A 104 -18.48 13.65 -13.01
CA ASN A 104 -17.83 14.67 -13.84
C ASN A 104 -16.94 15.62 -13.01
N PRO A 105 -15.97 15.10 -12.25
CA PRO A 105 -15.09 15.92 -11.40
C PRO A 105 -14.15 16.79 -12.24
N ASP A 106 -13.61 17.84 -11.63
CA ASP A 106 -12.62 18.71 -12.26
C ASP A 106 -11.23 18.08 -12.27
N ILE A 107 -10.93 17.32 -11.21
CA ILE A 107 -9.64 16.63 -11.01
C ILE A 107 -9.89 15.18 -10.60
N VAL A 108 -9.14 14.27 -11.19
CA VAL A 108 -9.08 12.86 -10.83
C VAL A 108 -7.66 12.51 -10.39
N SER A 109 -7.54 11.72 -9.30
CA SER A 109 -6.28 11.10 -8.92
C SER A 109 -6.46 9.60 -8.73
N MET A 110 -5.51 8.82 -9.22
CA MET A 110 -5.51 7.36 -9.06
C MET A 110 -4.14 6.88 -8.55
N GLU A 111 -4.16 5.98 -7.59
CA GLU A 111 -2.99 5.19 -7.17
C GLU A 111 -3.20 3.74 -7.55
N ASN A 112 -2.13 3.06 -7.99
CA ASN A 112 -2.19 1.64 -8.28
C ASN A 112 -0.81 0.96 -8.24
N VAL A 113 -0.77 -0.35 -8.46
CA VAL A 113 0.48 -1.10 -8.60
C VAL A 113 1.16 -0.78 -9.94
N PRO A 114 2.52 -0.75 -10.02
CA PRO A 114 3.24 -0.40 -11.25
C PRO A 114 2.90 -1.26 -12.47
N ASN A 115 2.55 -2.53 -12.25
CA ASN A 115 2.26 -3.44 -13.35
C ASN A 115 1.00 -3.06 -14.15
N LEU A 116 0.09 -2.28 -13.57
CA LEU A 116 -1.11 -1.81 -14.27
C LEU A 116 -0.75 -1.02 -15.54
N GLU A 117 0.35 -0.27 -15.55
CA GLU A 117 0.81 0.50 -16.71
C GLU A 117 0.96 -0.35 -17.99
N LYS A 118 1.20 -1.66 -17.84
CA LYS A 118 1.42 -2.60 -18.95
C LYS A 118 0.14 -3.26 -19.45
N GLU A 119 -0.97 -3.02 -18.81
CA GLU A 119 -2.23 -3.70 -19.08
C GLU A 119 -3.12 -2.89 -20.01
N THR A 120 -3.84 -3.57 -20.89
CA THR A 120 -4.76 -2.95 -21.85
C THR A 120 -5.80 -2.06 -21.17
N ILE A 121 -6.31 -2.52 -20.02
CA ILE A 121 -7.30 -1.77 -19.23
C ILE A 121 -6.81 -0.37 -18.83
N PHE A 122 -5.51 -0.20 -18.61
CA PHE A 122 -4.96 1.12 -18.29
C PHE A 122 -4.98 2.04 -19.52
N ASN A 123 -4.65 1.51 -20.70
CA ASN A 123 -4.74 2.28 -21.94
C ASN A 123 -6.19 2.70 -22.23
N ASP A 124 -7.14 1.77 -22.08
CA ASP A 124 -8.58 2.07 -22.21
C ASP A 124 -9.00 3.19 -21.24
N PHE A 125 -8.55 3.11 -19.99
CA PHE A 125 -8.82 4.12 -18.97
C PHE A 125 -8.27 5.50 -19.36
N LEU A 126 -7.04 5.57 -19.88
CA LEU A 126 -6.43 6.82 -20.34
C LEU A 126 -7.18 7.41 -21.54
N GLU A 127 -7.57 6.58 -22.52
CA GLU A 127 -8.31 7.02 -23.68
C GLU A 127 -9.70 7.58 -23.31
N GLU A 128 -10.39 6.92 -22.41
CA GLU A 128 -11.70 7.38 -21.96
C GLU A 128 -11.60 8.70 -21.17
N LEU A 129 -10.59 8.87 -20.31
CA LEU A 129 -10.36 10.15 -19.64
C LEU A 129 -10.06 11.28 -20.63
N LYS A 130 -9.29 11.01 -21.70
CA LYS A 130 -9.05 12.00 -22.77
C LYS A 130 -10.33 12.40 -23.49
N LYS A 131 -11.21 11.43 -23.78
CA LYS A 131 -12.53 11.70 -24.39
C LYS A 131 -13.40 12.58 -23.50
N GLU A 132 -13.30 12.43 -22.17
CA GLU A 132 -13.99 13.28 -21.19
C GLU A 132 -13.32 14.65 -20.98
N GLY A 133 -12.28 14.98 -21.76
CA GLY A 133 -11.61 16.29 -21.75
C GLY A 133 -10.53 16.46 -20.70
N TYR A 134 -10.01 15.39 -20.13
CA TYR A 134 -8.91 15.48 -19.14
C TYR A 134 -7.54 15.55 -19.80
N PHE A 135 -6.70 16.42 -19.28
CA PHE A 135 -5.25 16.41 -19.46
C PHE A 135 -4.65 15.45 -18.41
N ILE A 136 -3.80 14.52 -18.84
CA ILE A 136 -3.37 13.39 -17.99
C ILE A 136 -1.85 13.39 -17.83
N THR A 137 -1.41 13.25 -16.59
CA THR A 137 -0.01 12.98 -16.22
C THR A 137 0.05 11.75 -15.34
N TYR A 138 0.97 10.83 -15.59
CA TYR A 138 1.19 9.68 -14.71
C TYR A 138 2.66 9.31 -14.62
N LYS A 139 3.04 8.66 -13.53
CA LYS A 139 4.38 8.14 -13.31
C LYS A 139 4.40 7.02 -12.29
N ILE A 140 5.49 6.25 -12.28
CA ILE A 140 5.81 5.33 -11.16
C ILE A 140 6.65 6.09 -10.14
N GLN A 141 6.11 6.23 -8.93
CA GLN A 141 6.77 6.90 -7.80
C GLN A 141 7.20 5.89 -6.75
N ASN A 142 8.42 6.05 -6.24
CA ASN A 142 8.90 5.32 -5.07
C ASN A 142 8.65 6.14 -3.80
N SER A 143 7.98 5.59 -2.81
CA SER A 143 7.68 6.31 -1.55
C SER A 143 8.94 6.75 -0.79
N ALA A 144 10.07 6.02 -0.90
CA ALA A 144 11.33 6.42 -0.29
C ALA A 144 11.87 7.75 -0.85
N GLU A 145 11.50 8.12 -2.06
CA GLU A 145 11.83 9.42 -2.68
C GLU A 145 10.92 10.55 -2.20
N CYS A 146 9.87 10.21 -1.47
CA CYS A 146 8.96 11.16 -0.82
C CYS A 146 9.21 11.28 0.69
N GLY A 147 10.35 10.77 1.20
CA GLY A 147 10.70 10.85 2.61
C GLY A 147 10.05 9.78 3.50
N VAL A 148 9.43 8.74 2.91
CA VAL A 148 8.90 7.60 3.65
C VAL A 148 10.01 6.55 3.83
N PRO A 149 10.23 5.99 5.04
CA PRO A 149 11.28 5.00 5.27
C PRO A 149 10.96 3.62 4.68
N GLN A 150 10.29 3.58 3.53
CA GLN A 150 9.85 2.36 2.86
C GLN A 150 10.05 2.45 1.35
N LYS A 151 10.64 1.43 0.76
CA LYS A 151 10.74 1.27 -0.70
C LYS A 151 9.46 0.64 -1.24
N ARG A 152 8.54 1.49 -1.73
CA ARG A 152 7.25 1.08 -2.28
C ARG A 152 6.97 1.83 -3.58
N ASN A 153 6.99 1.13 -4.70
CA ASN A 153 6.68 1.72 -6.00
C ASN A 153 5.17 1.68 -6.26
N ARG A 154 4.62 2.80 -6.74
CA ARG A 154 3.22 2.92 -7.13
C ARG A 154 3.08 3.70 -8.42
N LEU A 155 2.12 3.29 -9.23
CA LEU A 155 1.64 4.06 -10.36
C LEU A 155 0.72 5.15 -9.82
N LEU A 156 1.05 6.40 -10.08
CA LEU A 156 0.24 7.56 -9.75
C LEU A 156 -0.24 8.20 -11.03
N LEU A 157 -1.52 8.55 -11.09
CA LEU A 157 -2.13 9.29 -12.19
C LEU A 157 -2.84 10.53 -11.64
N LEU A 158 -2.66 11.66 -12.34
CA LEU A 158 -3.40 12.89 -12.16
C LEU A 158 -4.05 13.24 -13.48
N ALA A 159 -5.34 13.58 -13.45
CA ALA A 159 -6.07 14.04 -14.60
C ALA A 159 -6.86 15.31 -14.23
N SER A 160 -6.85 16.34 -15.07
CA SER A 160 -7.44 17.65 -14.79
C SER A 160 -8.10 18.23 -16.04
N LYS A 161 -9.23 18.90 -15.87
CA LYS A 161 -9.90 19.68 -16.91
C LYS A 161 -9.33 21.08 -17.10
N PHE A 162 -8.53 21.56 -16.15
CA PHE A 162 -7.93 22.90 -16.19
C PHE A 162 -6.61 22.98 -16.96
N GLY A 163 -6.14 21.88 -17.53
CA GLY A 163 -4.84 21.76 -18.18
C GLY A 163 -3.96 20.73 -17.50
N MET A 164 -2.71 20.62 -17.97
CA MET A 164 -1.72 19.70 -17.38
C MET A 164 -1.39 20.12 -15.95
N ILE A 165 -1.43 19.16 -15.04
CA ILE A 165 -0.92 19.29 -13.67
C ILE A 165 0.20 18.28 -13.47
N ASP A 166 1.32 18.73 -12.94
CA ASP A 166 2.48 17.89 -12.71
C ASP A 166 2.63 17.47 -11.24
N PHE A 167 3.35 16.38 -11.05
CA PHE A 167 3.76 15.94 -9.72
C PHE A 167 4.79 16.91 -9.14
N ILE A 168 4.68 17.18 -7.84
CA ILE A 168 5.63 18.06 -7.14
C ILE A 168 7.04 17.48 -7.28
N GLN A 169 7.94 18.29 -7.82
CA GLN A 169 9.36 17.99 -7.95
C GLN A 169 10.06 18.47 -6.68
N LYS A 170 10.09 17.63 -5.66
CA LYS A 170 10.80 17.91 -4.41
C LYS A 170 11.70 16.75 -4.07
N GLU A 171 12.97 17.03 -3.86
CA GLU A 171 13.90 16.05 -3.34
C GLU A 171 13.73 15.91 -1.83
N TYR A 172 13.47 14.70 -1.40
CA TYR A 172 13.43 14.34 0.01
C TYR A 172 14.64 13.48 0.35
N LYS A 173 15.20 13.70 1.52
CA LYS A 173 16.20 12.79 2.08
C LYS A 173 15.59 11.40 2.21
N LYS A 174 16.28 10.39 1.68
CA LYS A 174 15.89 8.98 1.91
C LYS A 174 16.15 8.64 3.38
N ILE A 175 15.11 8.24 4.07
CA ILE A 175 15.15 7.86 5.49
C ILE A 175 15.51 6.38 5.58
N THR A 176 16.55 6.06 6.31
CA THR A 176 16.97 4.68 6.56
C THR A 176 16.13 4.04 7.66
N LEU A 177 16.13 2.71 7.69
CA LEU A 177 15.47 1.97 8.76
C LEU A 177 16.04 2.34 10.14
N LYS A 178 17.37 2.58 10.22
CA LYS A 178 18.04 2.99 11.45
C LYS A 178 17.54 4.34 11.96
N GLU A 179 17.36 5.30 11.07
CA GLU A 179 16.79 6.61 11.42
C GLU A 179 15.35 6.51 11.91
N ALA A 180 14.55 5.64 11.28
CA ALA A 180 13.13 5.47 11.60
C ALA A 180 12.92 4.73 12.94
N ILE A 181 13.51 3.55 13.10
CA ILE A 181 13.17 2.65 14.22
C ILE A 181 14.35 2.34 15.16
N GLY A 182 15.57 2.78 14.85
CA GLY A 182 16.78 2.40 15.61
C GLY A 182 16.81 2.87 17.06
N LYS A 183 15.92 3.78 17.48
CA LYS A 183 15.81 4.29 18.86
C LYS A 183 14.74 3.58 19.69
N LEU A 184 13.98 2.67 19.07
CA LEU A 184 12.95 1.92 19.80
C LEU A 184 13.58 0.93 20.79
N PRO A 185 12.90 0.60 21.88
CA PRO A 185 13.38 -0.35 22.87
C PRO A 185 13.65 -1.73 22.24
N ILE A 186 14.64 -2.44 22.80
CA ILE A 186 14.91 -3.83 22.42
C ILE A 186 13.81 -4.72 22.95
N ILE A 187 13.25 -5.57 22.09
CA ILE A 187 12.26 -6.57 22.45
C ILE A 187 12.66 -7.95 21.92
N SER A 188 12.06 -9.00 22.45
CA SER A 188 12.27 -10.38 22.01
C SER A 188 10.99 -10.94 21.37
N ALA A 189 11.14 -11.92 20.47
CA ALA A 189 10.02 -12.62 19.84
C ALA A 189 9.10 -13.27 20.90
N GLY A 190 7.80 -13.05 20.82
CA GLY A 190 6.79 -13.63 21.70
C GLY A 190 6.77 -13.11 23.13
N ILE A 191 7.74 -12.30 23.54
CA ILE A 191 7.79 -11.78 24.90
C ILE A 191 7.02 -10.47 24.99
N LYS A 192 5.99 -10.47 25.84
CA LYS A 192 5.26 -9.26 26.22
C LYS A 192 6.02 -8.57 27.36
N ILE A 193 6.80 -7.56 27.02
CA ILE A 193 7.40 -6.68 28.02
C ILE A 193 6.32 -5.65 28.40
N ASN A 194 6.26 -5.28 29.68
CA ASN A 194 5.33 -4.23 30.15
C ASN A 194 5.82 -2.84 29.69
N LEU A 195 5.69 -2.59 28.38
CA LEU A 195 6.01 -1.31 27.78
C LEU A 195 4.76 -0.40 27.80
N LYS A 196 4.97 0.88 27.99
CA LYS A 196 3.90 1.89 27.79
C LYS A 196 3.30 1.81 26.36
N ASP A 197 4.09 1.36 25.40
CA ASP A 197 3.68 1.13 24.01
C ASP A 197 3.27 -0.34 23.82
N TYR A 198 1.98 -0.60 23.96
CA TYR A 198 1.40 -1.94 23.88
C TYR A 198 1.43 -2.59 22.49
N ILE A 199 1.70 -1.81 21.43
CA ILE A 199 1.87 -2.34 20.06
C ILE A 199 3.33 -2.58 19.68
N HIS A 200 4.29 -2.22 20.57
CA HIS A 200 5.70 -2.58 20.35
C HIS A 200 5.98 -4.01 20.80
N ILE A 201 5.30 -4.95 20.17
CA ILE A 201 5.42 -6.39 20.41
C ILE A 201 5.73 -7.10 19.09
N SER A 202 6.48 -8.19 19.15
CA SER A 202 6.80 -9.03 17.99
C SER A 202 6.15 -10.39 18.15
N SER A 203 5.71 -10.98 17.04
CA SER A 203 5.18 -12.34 17.02
C SER A 203 6.20 -13.35 17.54
N GLU A 204 5.70 -14.39 18.19
CA GLU A 204 6.50 -15.53 18.57
C GLU A 204 7.07 -16.25 17.34
N LEU A 205 8.26 -16.82 17.48
CA LEU A 205 8.88 -17.64 16.45
C LEU A 205 8.86 -19.11 16.88
N THR A 206 8.47 -19.98 15.98
CA THR A 206 8.69 -21.42 16.18
C THR A 206 10.19 -21.71 16.31
N PRO A 207 10.60 -22.80 17.00
CA PRO A 207 12.02 -23.15 17.17
C PRO A 207 12.79 -23.17 15.85
N ILE A 208 12.20 -23.70 14.78
CA ILE A 208 12.82 -23.74 13.46
C ILE A 208 12.98 -22.32 12.86
N ASN A 209 12.00 -21.44 13.03
CA ASN A 209 12.09 -20.07 12.53
C ASN A 209 13.08 -19.22 13.35
N LEU A 210 13.25 -19.53 14.63
CA LEU A 210 14.31 -18.92 15.44
C LEU A 210 15.71 -19.35 14.95
N MET A 211 15.92 -20.62 14.59
CA MET A 211 17.16 -21.07 13.97
C MET A 211 17.39 -20.42 12.61
N ARG A 212 16.35 -20.31 11.78
CA ARG A 212 16.39 -19.65 10.47
C ARG A 212 16.83 -18.20 10.56
N ILE A 213 16.20 -17.41 11.43
CA ILE A 213 16.55 -16.00 11.55
C ILE A 213 17.96 -15.80 12.14
N LYS A 214 18.42 -16.67 13.04
CA LYS A 214 19.80 -16.64 13.53
C LYS A 214 20.84 -16.87 12.43
N ASN A 215 20.48 -17.64 11.40
CA ASN A 215 21.33 -17.92 10.24
C ASN A 215 21.12 -16.92 9.08
N SER A 216 20.19 -15.96 9.22
CA SER A 216 19.96 -14.94 8.21
C SER A 216 20.85 -13.73 8.47
N LYS A 217 21.56 -13.28 7.45
CA LYS A 217 22.36 -12.04 7.48
C LYS A 217 21.47 -10.83 7.23
N PRO A 218 21.82 -9.61 7.70
CA PRO A 218 21.17 -8.39 7.24
C PRO A 218 21.19 -8.30 5.71
N GLY A 219 20.04 -8.03 5.10
CA GLY A 219 19.88 -8.05 3.63
C GLY A 219 19.75 -9.43 2.98
N GLY A 220 20.04 -10.50 3.73
CA GLY A 220 19.96 -11.88 3.28
C GLY A 220 18.55 -12.46 3.30
N THR A 221 18.42 -13.67 2.76
CA THR A 221 17.18 -14.42 2.67
C THR A 221 17.42 -15.88 3.06
N TRP A 222 16.44 -16.74 2.81
CA TRP A 222 16.56 -18.19 3.00
C TRP A 222 17.68 -18.83 2.13
N GLU A 223 18.17 -18.15 1.10
CA GLU A 223 19.27 -18.63 0.24
C GLU A 223 20.61 -18.73 1.00
N ASP A 224 20.75 -18.01 2.12
CA ASP A 224 21.94 -18.05 2.98
C ASP A 224 21.93 -19.22 3.98
N TRP A 225 20.82 -19.98 4.06
CA TRP A 225 20.67 -21.01 5.10
C TRP A 225 21.32 -22.35 4.72
N PRO A 226 21.81 -23.09 5.71
CA PRO A 226 22.17 -24.47 5.49
C PRO A 226 20.94 -25.31 5.09
N GLU A 227 21.18 -26.39 4.35
CA GLU A 227 20.11 -27.15 3.70
C GLU A 227 19.05 -27.72 4.66
N GLU A 228 19.46 -28.08 5.87
CA GLU A 228 18.58 -28.60 6.92
C GLU A 228 17.53 -27.59 7.41
N LEU A 229 17.78 -26.29 7.23
CA LEU A 229 16.84 -25.22 7.57
C LEU A 229 15.89 -24.86 6.42
N LEU A 230 16.15 -25.37 5.22
CA LEU A 230 15.30 -25.08 4.07
C LEU A 230 13.95 -25.81 4.18
N PRO A 231 12.82 -25.08 4.00
CA PRO A 231 11.53 -25.72 3.77
C PRO A 231 11.56 -26.61 2.53
N ASN A 232 10.82 -27.71 2.55
CA ASN A 232 10.78 -28.65 1.41
C ASN A 232 10.37 -27.99 0.09
N CYS A 233 9.56 -26.94 0.13
CA CYS A 233 9.18 -26.20 -1.07
C CYS A 233 10.36 -25.47 -1.75
N TYR A 234 11.37 -25.02 -0.98
CA TYR A 234 12.55 -24.31 -1.53
C TYR A 234 13.66 -25.25 -2.00
N LYS A 235 13.58 -26.53 -1.65
CA LYS A 235 14.44 -27.58 -2.22
C LYS A 235 14.04 -27.93 -3.66
N LYS A 236 12.82 -27.53 -4.09
CA LYS A 236 12.31 -27.73 -5.46
C LYS A 236 12.65 -26.52 -6.36
N GLU A 237 12.87 -26.76 -7.64
CA GLU A 237 13.14 -25.69 -8.62
C GLU A 237 12.05 -24.59 -8.63
N SER A 238 10.77 -24.99 -8.54
CA SER A 238 9.66 -24.04 -8.47
C SER A 238 9.71 -23.11 -7.26
N GLY A 239 10.30 -23.53 -6.15
CA GLY A 239 10.46 -22.74 -4.93
C GLY A 239 11.58 -21.72 -4.98
N LYS A 240 12.61 -21.97 -5.81
CA LYS A 240 13.77 -21.09 -5.97
C LYS A 240 13.41 -19.69 -6.51
N THR A 241 12.24 -19.54 -7.11
CA THR A 241 11.74 -18.25 -7.60
C THR A 241 11.23 -17.33 -6.48
N TYR A 242 11.00 -17.87 -5.29
CA TYR A 242 10.41 -17.14 -4.15
C TYR A 242 11.48 -16.59 -3.20
N LYS A 243 12.21 -15.56 -3.65
CA LYS A 243 13.32 -14.95 -2.92
C LYS A 243 12.92 -13.82 -1.95
N SER A 244 11.65 -13.44 -1.93
CA SER A 244 11.18 -12.26 -1.19
C SER A 244 10.61 -12.56 0.22
N VAL A 245 10.84 -13.77 0.74
CA VAL A 245 10.38 -14.21 2.06
C VAL A 245 11.54 -14.59 2.96
N TYR A 246 11.28 -14.66 4.27
CA TYR A 246 12.29 -14.99 5.30
C TYR A 246 13.54 -14.08 5.27
N GLY A 247 13.40 -12.86 4.73
CA GLY A 247 14.53 -11.94 4.67
C GLY A 247 14.69 -11.13 5.94
N ARG A 248 15.91 -10.71 6.19
CA ARG A 248 16.29 -9.78 7.25
C ARG A 248 16.55 -8.39 6.65
N MET A 249 15.99 -7.35 7.27
CA MET A 249 16.19 -5.96 6.85
C MET A 249 17.64 -5.49 7.12
N GLU A 250 17.99 -4.33 6.54
CA GLU A 250 19.27 -3.66 6.70
C GLU A 250 19.07 -2.27 7.33
N TRP A 251 19.98 -1.88 8.22
CA TRP A 251 19.87 -0.59 8.92
C TRP A 251 20.00 0.63 8.03
N ASP A 252 20.86 0.57 7.02
CA ASP A 252 21.26 1.67 6.13
C ASP A 252 20.41 1.79 4.87
N LYS A 253 19.35 1.00 4.77
CA LYS A 253 18.37 1.08 3.68
C LYS A 253 16.98 1.40 4.22
N PRO A 254 16.08 1.97 3.40
CA PRO A 254 14.65 2.00 3.70
C PRO A 254 14.11 0.57 3.81
N SER A 255 13.04 0.37 4.57
CA SER A 255 12.38 -0.94 4.65
C SER A 255 11.93 -1.42 3.25
N PRO A 256 11.83 -2.73 3.02
CA PRO A 256 11.10 -3.25 1.87
C PRO A 256 9.61 -2.88 1.99
N THR A 257 8.86 -3.07 0.89
CA THR A 257 7.39 -2.87 0.92
C THR A 257 6.76 -3.74 2.02
N LEU A 258 6.10 -3.11 2.97
CA LEU A 258 5.34 -3.78 4.02
C LEU A 258 3.99 -4.24 3.44
N THR A 259 3.60 -5.47 3.76
CA THR A 259 2.30 -6.05 3.44
C THR A 259 1.50 -6.30 4.72
N THR A 260 0.25 -6.70 4.61
CA THR A 260 -0.66 -6.88 5.76
C THR A 260 -0.13 -7.80 6.87
N GLN A 261 0.76 -8.74 6.55
CA GLN A 261 1.34 -9.69 7.54
C GLN A 261 2.83 -9.41 7.82
N PHE A 262 3.26 -8.16 7.78
CA PHE A 262 4.66 -7.79 8.01
C PHE A 262 5.21 -8.18 9.38
N TYR A 263 4.35 -8.43 10.35
CA TYR A 263 4.72 -8.90 11.70
C TYR A 263 5.09 -10.39 11.74
N ASN A 264 4.94 -11.12 10.63
CA ASN A 264 5.34 -12.52 10.51
C ASN A 264 6.66 -12.67 9.75
N TYR A 265 7.64 -13.37 10.32
CA TYR A 265 8.94 -13.55 9.70
C TYR A 265 8.91 -14.30 8.35
N GLY A 266 8.00 -15.27 8.20
CA GLY A 266 7.90 -16.12 7.02
C GLY A 266 7.19 -15.50 5.80
N THR A 267 6.55 -14.34 5.94
CA THR A 267 5.68 -13.76 4.90
C THR A 267 6.37 -12.72 4.01
N GLY A 268 7.60 -12.34 4.36
CA GLY A 268 8.35 -11.34 3.60
C GLY A 268 9.76 -11.15 4.12
N ARG A 269 10.36 -10.01 3.82
CA ARG A 269 11.69 -9.62 4.31
C ARG A 269 11.56 -8.73 5.54
N TYR A 270 10.93 -9.26 6.59
CA TYR A 270 10.51 -8.50 7.78
C TYR A 270 11.30 -8.85 9.04
N GLY A 271 12.38 -9.62 8.91
CA GLY A 271 13.31 -9.86 10.01
C GLY A 271 13.99 -8.55 10.44
N HIS A 272 13.96 -8.26 11.76
CA HIS A 272 14.66 -7.09 12.31
C HIS A 272 16.18 -7.18 12.03
N PRO A 273 16.87 -6.09 11.70
CA PRO A 273 18.27 -6.13 11.26
C PRO A 273 19.24 -6.88 12.19
N VAL A 274 19.07 -6.78 13.50
CA VAL A 274 19.97 -7.39 14.49
C VAL A 274 19.27 -8.26 15.54
N GLN A 275 17.97 -8.03 15.82
CA GLN A 275 17.21 -8.83 16.79
C GLN A 275 16.60 -10.04 16.09
N ASN A 276 16.60 -11.21 16.76
CA ASN A 276 16.10 -12.47 16.17
C ASN A 276 14.57 -12.55 16.27
N ARG A 277 13.89 -11.69 15.53
CA ARG A 277 12.43 -11.57 15.47
C ARG A 277 11.98 -10.88 14.16
N ALA A 278 10.71 -10.96 13.84
CA ALA A 278 10.10 -10.04 12.87
C ALA A 278 10.00 -8.63 13.46
N ILE A 279 9.80 -7.62 12.63
CA ILE A 279 9.48 -6.27 13.12
C ILE A 279 8.15 -6.27 13.87
N SER A 280 8.02 -5.38 14.84
CA SER A 280 6.80 -5.19 15.63
C SER A 280 5.75 -4.39 14.88
N LEU A 281 4.51 -4.37 15.40
CA LEU A 281 3.46 -3.50 14.86
C LEU A 281 3.85 -2.03 14.95
N ARG A 282 4.53 -1.60 16.03
CA ARG A 282 5.03 -0.23 16.20
C ARG A 282 6.08 0.11 15.14
N GLU A 283 7.03 -0.78 14.89
CA GLU A 283 8.06 -0.59 13.88
C GLU A 283 7.49 -0.50 12.47
N GLY A 284 6.42 -1.23 12.20
CA GLY A 284 5.72 -1.15 10.92
C GLY A 284 4.81 0.07 10.76
N ALA A 285 4.44 0.74 11.86
CA ALA A 285 3.60 1.93 11.87
C ALA A 285 4.38 3.26 11.75
N ILE A 286 5.71 3.20 11.90
CA ILE A 286 6.62 4.35 11.72
C ILE A 286 7.07 4.47 10.27
#